data_4f240a3e69cbc697c145759ece16198c
#
_entry.id   4f240a3e69cbc697c145759ece16198c
#
_cell.length_a   1.000
_cell.length_b   1.000
_cell.length_c   1.000
_cell.angle_alpha   90.00
_cell.angle_beta   90.00
_cell.angle_gamma   90.00
#
_symmetry.space_group_name_H-M   'P 1'
#
loop_
_entity.id
_entity.type
_entity.pdbx_description
1 polymer ?
#
loop_
_entity_poly.entity_id
_entity_poly.type
_entity_poly.pdbx_seq_one_letter_code
_entity_poly.pdbx_strand_id
1 'polypeptide(L)'
;MMRFMTPFKHARNVLILFLSLLGLTLMMLFGSPWLALRSAFMPRSERQAYVRRAITTGYRRYFTTLHFFNVFHLDLTELDRLRGDDGLILTANHPSLFDALLIISRLPNVVCIMKAQVLRNVMFGHGAKMAGYIPNDSIRNIVNEAARELEEGSQLLLFPEGTRSRRGRINPFQGTVGLIARRTGCPVQTIFIESDSGFLGKGWPFWKAPDFPVRIRVRLGQRFSPGDDSKQFIAELQHYYEQELAPPACSTHRADDARTSASRP
;
A
#
# COMPACT_ATOMS: atom_id res chain seq x y z
N MET A 1 22.01 -4.46 -19.45
CA MET A 1 22.31 -3.37 -20.38
C MET A 1 21.98 -2.04 -19.65
N MET A 2 22.96 -1.39 -19.03
CA MET A 2 22.77 -0.07 -18.36
C MET A 2 22.59 0.99 -19.45
N ARG A 3 21.36 1.48 -19.62
CA ARG A 3 21.05 2.62 -20.47
C ARG A 3 21.66 3.87 -19.80
N PHE A 4 22.76 4.42 -20.30
CA PHE A 4 23.27 5.71 -19.87
C PHE A 4 22.19 6.77 -20.10
N MET A 5 21.58 7.24 -19.03
CA MET A 5 20.67 8.39 -19.09
C MET A 5 21.47 9.62 -19.51
N THR A 6 21.00 10.35 -20.53
CA THR A 6 21.61 11.63 -20.87
C THR A 6 21.53 12.55 -19.66
N PRO A 7 22.56 13.42 -19.39
CA PRO A 7 22.57 14.33 -18.24
C PRO A 7 21.27 15.16 -18.10
N PHE A 8 20.69 15.55 -19.21
CA PHE A 8 19.43 16.29 -19.26
C PHE A 8 18.23 15.46 -18.72
N LYS A 9 18.14 14.17 -19.06
CA LYS A 9 17.10 13.29 -18.57
C LYS A 9 17.23 13.08 -17.05
N HIS A 10 18.44 12.95 -16.56
CA HIS A 10 18.70 12.82 -15.13
C HIS A 10 18.27 14.08 -14.37
N ALA A 11 18.72 15.26 -14.80
CA ALA A 11 18.35 16.53 -14.19
C ALA A 11 16.81 16.74 -14.17
N ARG A 12 16.13 16.45 -15.28
CA ARG A 12 14.69 16.48 -15.35
C ARG A 12 14.02 15.56 -14.31
N ASN A 13 14.47 14.32 -14.21
CA ASN A 13 13.88 13.35 -13.28
C ASN A 13 14.11 13.74 -11.81
N VAL A 14 15.28 14.31 -11.49
CA VAL A 14 15.56 14.85 -10.15
C VAL A 14 14.65 16.04 -9.84
N LEU A 15 14.43 16.95 -10.79
CA LEU A 15 13.50 18.06 -10.62
C LEU A 15 12.07 17.59 -10.40
N ILE A 16 11.61 16.61 -11.19
CA ILE A 16 10.26 16.00 -11.02
C ILE A 16 10.12 15.39 -9.63
N LEU A 17 11.12 14.61 -9.18
CA LEU A 17 11.14 14.04 -7.84
C LEU A 17 11.05 15.13 -6.77
N PHE A 18 11.89 16.16 -6.87
CA PHE A 18 11.91 17.28 -5.93
C PHE A 18 10.55 17.97 -5.86
N LEU A 19 9.97 18.35 -6.99
CA LEU A 19 8.66 19.00 -7.05
C LEU A 19 7.53 18.11 -6.50
N SER A 20 7.58 16.80 -6.77
CA SER A 20 6.61 15.84 -6.24
C SER A 20 6.69 15.75 -4.72
N LEU A 21 7.89 15.58 -4.17
CA LEU A 21 8.09 15.52 -2.71
C LEU A 21 7.77 16.85 -2.03
N LEU A 22 8.12 17.98 -2.65
CA LEU A 22 7.77 19.31 -2.16
C LEU A 22 6.25 19.48 -2.10
N GLY A 23 5.54 19.13 -3.17
CA GLY A 23 4.08 19.17 -3.22
C GLY A 23 3.42 18.33 -2.12
N LEU A 24 3.91 17.10 -1.89
CA LEU A 24 3.45 16.26 -0.80
C LEU A 24 3.72 16.89 0.58
N THR A 25 4.91 17.43 0.75
CA THR A 25 5.32 18.10 2.01
C THR A 25 4.44 19.33 2.30
N LEU A 26 4.22 20.18 1.30
CA LEU A 26 3.35 21.36 1.44
C LEU A 26 1.91 20.96 1.73
N MET A 27 1.38 19.95 1.03
CA MET A 27 0.04 19.44 1.29
C MET A 27 -0.11 18.96 2.73
N MET A 28 0.88 18.27 3.29
CA MET A 28 0.84 17.80 4.67
C MET A 28 1.05 18.93 5.67
N LEU A 29 1.98 19.83 5.41
CA LEU A 29 2.33 20.94 6.30
C LEU A 29 1.15 21.91 6.48
N PHE A 30 0.44 22.24 5.42
CA PHE A 30 -0.72 23.14 5.46
C PHE A 30 -2.05 22.41 5.65
N GLY A 31 -2.19 21.21 5.09
CA GLY A 31 -3.41 20.42 5.20
C GLY A 31 -3.69 19.95 6.63
N SER A 32 -2.66 19.53 7.36
CA SER A 32 -2.83 19.03 8.74
C SER A 32 -3.33 20.08 9.73
N PRO A 33 -2.76 21.29 9.83
CA PRO A 33 -3.30 22.36 10.66
C PRO A 33 -4.69 22.82 10.22
N TRP A 34 -4.93 22.90 8.92
CA TRP A 34 -6.25 23.23 8.36
C TRP A 34 -7.31 22.23 8.81
N LEU A 35 -7.01 20.92 8.72
CA LEU A 35 -7.90 19.87 9.19
C LEU A 35 -8.14 19.95 10.68
N ALA A 36 -7.09 20.23 11.48
CA ALA A 36 -7.20 20.41 12.91
C ALA A 36 -8.15 21.56 13.27
N LEU A 37 -7.99 22.70 12.61
CA LEU A 37 -8.86 23.87 12.82
C LEU A 37 -10.31 23.56 12.43
N ARG A 38 -10.54 22.99 11.26
CA ARG A 38 -11.89 22.65 10.76
C ARG A 38 -12.61 21.60 11.60
N SER A 39 -11.87 20.69 12.20
CA SER A 39 -12.42 19.60 12.99
C SER A 39 -12.41 19.84 14.51
N ALA A 40 -11.89 20.97 14.96
CA ALA A 40 -11.70 21.27 16.40
C ALA A 40 -13.01 21.22 17.21
N PHE A 41 -14.10 21.66 16.62
CA PHE A 41 -15.41 21.73 17.26
C PHE A 41 -16.33 20.54 16.95
N MET A 42 -15.81 19.52 16.24
CA MET A 42 -16.59 18.32 15.91
C MET A 42 -16.52 17.27 17.03
N PRO A 43 -17.60 16.52 17.31
CA PRO A 43 -17.55 15.31 18.14
C PRO A 43 -16.47 14.33 17.65
N ARG A 44 -15.89 13.56 18.58
CA ARG A 44 -14.74 12.69 18.23
C ARG A 44 -15.03 11.70 17.10
N SER A 45 -16.21 11.08 17.12
CA SER A 45 -16.66 10.11 16.09
C SER A 45 -16.76 10.75 14.70
N GLU A 46 -17.41 11.91 14.62
CA GLU A 46 -17.55 12.65 13.37
C GLU A 46 -16.22 13.21 12.87
N ARG A 47 -15.35 13.64 13.79
CA ARG A 47 -14.02 14.16 13.49
C ARG A 47 -13.16 13.14 12.75
N GLN A 48 -13.10 11.90 13.23
CA GLN A 48 -12.29 10.86 12.62
C GLN A 48 -12.78 10.56 11.19
N ALA A 49 -14.07 10.37 10.99
CA ALA A 49 -14.66 10.14 9.68
C ALA A 49 -14.44 11.32 8.72
N TYR A 50 -14.58 12.56 9.21
CA TYR A 50 -14.29 13.76 8.43
C TYR A 50 -12.83 13.83 7.99
N VAL A 51 -11.90 13.62 8.93
CA VAL A 51 -10.45 13.66 8.67
C VAL A 51 -10.03 12.58 7.69
N ARG A 52 -10.54 11.34 7.82
CA ARG A 52 -10.27 10.24 6.88
C ARG A 52 -10.70 10.61 5.46
N ARG A 53 -11.93 11.12 5.28
CA ARG A 53 -12.44 11.56 3.97
C ARG A 53 -11.61 12.70 3.39
N ALA A 54 -11.17 13.64 4.21
CA ALA A 54 -10.34 14.76 3.78
C ALA A 54 -8.93 14.28 3.36
N ILE A 55 -8.31 13.36 4.10
CA ILE A 55 -7.03 12.73 3.77
C ILE A 55 -7.15 11.97 2.43
N THR A 56 -8.21 11.17 2.27
CA THR A 56 -8.50 10.46 1.00
C THR A 56 -8.60 11.44 -0.17
N THR A 57 -9.35 12.52 0.01
CA THR A 57 -9.50 13.56 -1.03
C THR A 57 -8.19 14.24 -1.35
N GLY A 58 -7.37 14.56 -0.33
CA GLY A 58 -6.04 15.15 -0.50
C GLY A 58 -5.12 14.25 -1.31
N TYR A 59 -4.97 12.97 -0.90
CA TYR A 59 -4.14 12.03 -1.64
C TYR A 59 -4.67 11.73 -3.04
N ARG A 60 -5.99 11.64 -3.22
CA ARG A 60 -6.58 11.47 -4.55
C ARG A 60 -6.19 12.63 -5.47
N ARG A 61 -6.37 13.87 -5.03
CA ARG A 61 -5.98 15.07 -5.80
C ARG A 61 -4.49 15.07 -6.10
N TYR A 62 -3.67 14.78 -5.11
CA TYR A 62 -2.21 14.69 -5.27
C TYR A 62 -1.81 13.69 -6.34
N PHE A 63 -2.29 12.45 -6.26
CA PHE A 63 -1.97 11.42 -7.26
C PHE A 63 -2.59 11.70 -8.64
N THR A 64 -3.78 12.30 -8.71
CA THR A 64 -4.36 12.75 -9.98
C THR A 64 -3.49 13.82 -10.63
N THR A 65 -2.95 14.76 -9.85
CA THR A 65 -2.00 15.78 -10.34
C THR A 65 -0.73 15.13 -10.88
N LEU A 66 -0.15 14.19 -10.15
CA LEU A 66 1.06 13.48 -10.61
C LEU A 66 0.81 12.61 -11.85
N HIS A 67 -0.39 12.05 -11.98
CA HIS A 67 -0.81 11.33 -13.18
C HIS A 67 -0.94 12.27 -14.38
N PHE A 68 -1.59 13.41 -14.20
CA PHE A 68 -1.75 14.44 -15.24
C PHE A 68 -0.40 14.95 -15.77
N PHE A 69 0.59 15.15 -14.88
CA PHE A 69 1.94 15.55 -15.26
C PHE A 69 2.84 14.38 -15.72
N ASN A 70 2.27 13.20 -15.97
CA ASN A 70 3.00 12.03 -16.46
C ASN A 70 4.14 11.58 -15.53
N VAL A 71 3.97 11.79 -14.21
CA VAL A 71 4.91 11.32 -13.18
C VAL A 71 4.60 9.89 -12.79
N PHE A 72 3.31 9.59 -12.58
CA PHE A 72 2.81 8.25 -12.31
C PHE A 72 1.72 7.85 -13.29
N HIS A 73 1.74 6.60 -13.73
CA HIS A 73 0.61 5.92 -14.35
C HIS A 73 0.00 4.97 -13.32
N LEU A 74 -1.16 5.35 -12.78
CA LEU A 74 -1.82 4.64 -11.71
C LEU A 74 -3.08 3.94 -12.22
N ASP A 75 -3.15 2.62 -12.07
CA ASP A 75 -4.36 1.83 -12.21
C ASP A 75 -4.80 1.37 -10.80
N LEU A 76 -5.73 2.11 -10.22
CA LEU A 76 -6.27 1.89 -8.88
C LEU A 76 -7.79 1.61 -8.91
N THR A 77 -8.34 1.32 -10.09
CA THR A 77 -9.78 1.28 -10.32
C THR A 77 -10.46 0.12 -9.58
N GLU A 78 -9.77 -0.99 -9.41
CA GLU A 78 -10.32 -2.14 -8.66
C GLU A 78 -10.61 -1.82 -7.20
N LEU A 79 -9.85 -0.91 -6.56
CA LEU A 79 -10.12 -0.49 -5.19
C LEU A 79 -11.50 0.16 -5.00
N ASP A 80 -12.06 0.74 -6.04
CA ASP A 80 -13.38 1.40 -5.95
C ASP A 80 -14.51 0.41 -5.65
N ARG A 81 -14.32 -0.89 -5.94
CA ARG A 81 -15.26 -1.96 -5.61
C ARG A 81 -15.42 -2.17 -4.11
N LEU A 82 -14.42 -1.76 -3.32
CA LEU A 82 -14.40 -1.94 -1.86
C LEU A 82 -15.00 -0.75 -1.10
N ARG A 83 -15.46 0.30 -1.78
CA ARG A 83 -15.93 1.54 -1.11
C ARG A 83 -17.17 1.37 -0.24
N GLY A 84 -18.00 0.41 -0.54
CA GLY A 84 -19.22 0.10 0.20
C GLY A 84 -19.07 -1.05 1.18
N ASP A 85 -17.87 -1.63 1.32
CA ASP A 85 -17.63 -2.74 2.23
C ASP A 85 -17.27 -2.20 3.61
N ASP A 86 -18.11 -2.42 4.58
CA ASP A 86 -17.88 -2.08 5.98
C ASP A 86 -17.30 -3.27 6.75
N GLY A 87 -16.48 -2.98 7.76
CA GLY A 87 -15.89 -4.01 8.62
C GLY A 87 -14.96 -4.99 7.88
N LEU A 88 -14.14 -4.47 6.96
CA LEU A 88 -13.28 -5.28 6.10
C LEU A 88 -11.79 -5.10 6.46
N ILE A 89 -11.08 -6.22 6.60
CA ILE A 89 -9.63 -6.21 6.77
C ILE A 89 -8.97 -6.21 5.39
N LEU A 90 -8.15 -5.22 5.11
CA LEU A 90 -7.40 -5.06 3.87
C LEU A 90 -5.95 -5.46 4.12
N THR A 91 -5.48 -6.49 3.45
CA THR A 91 -4.06 -6.87 3.46
C THR A 91 -3.44 -6.57 2.11
N ALA A 92 -2.21 -6.05 2.11
CA ALA A 92 -1.47 -5.77 0.88
C ALA A 92 0.01 -6.16 1.02
N ASN A 93 0.65 -6.54 -0.09
CA ASN A 93 2.11 -6.56 -0.16
C ASN A 93 2.64 -5.11 -0.10
N HIS A 94 3.88 -4.92 0.28
CA HIS A 94 4.42 -3.59 0.60
C HIS A 94 5.70 -3.26 -0.18
N PRO A 95 5.63 -3.13 -1.52
CA PRO A 95 6.82 -2.84 -2.32
C PRO A 95 7.39 -1.42 -2.14
N SER A 96 6.56 -0.42 -1.80
CA SER A 96 6.93 0.99 -1.77
C SER A 96 6.41 1.73 -0.54
N LEU A 97 7.00 2.88 -0.21
CA LEU A 97 6.47 3.77 0.84
C LEU A 97 5.12 4.40 0.48
N PHE A 98 4.75 4.45 -0.80
CA PHE A 98 3.50 5.06 -1.23
C PHE A 98 2.28 4.11 -1.15
N ASP A 99 2.48 2.83 -0.87
CA ASP A 99 1.43 1.81 -0.96
C ASP A 99 0.20 2.14 -0.10
N ALA A 100 0.43 2.53 1.17
CA ALA A 100 -0.67 2.95 2.03
C ALA A 100 -1.39 4.18 1.49
N LEU A 101 -0.65 5.17 0.96
CA LEU A 101 -1.23 6.40 0.42
C LEU A 101 -2.07 6.13 -0.84
N LEU A 102 -1.64 5.18 -1.68
CA LEU A 102 -2.37 4.76 -2.88
C LEU A 102 -3.73 4.15 -2.49
N ILE A 103 -3.75 3.21 -1.55
CA ILE A 103 -4.99 2.57 -1.07
C ILE A 103 -5.89 3.61 -0.40
N ILE A 104 -5.37 4.41 0.53
CA ILE A 104 -6.11 5.47 1.24
C ILE A 104 -6.67 6.51 0.25
N SER A 105 -6.00 6.78 -0.87
CA SER A 105 -6.49 7.74 -1.87
C SER A 105 -7.80 7.32 -2.54
N ARG A 106 -8.19 6.04 -2.44
CA ARG A 106 -9.41 5.48 -3.07
C ARG A 106 -10.51 5.14 -2.07
N LEU A 107 -10.15 4.78 -0.84
CA LEU A 107 -11.06 4.28 0.18
C LEU A 107 -11.22 5.32 1.31
N PRO A 108 -12.42 5.88 1.52
CA PRO A 108 -12.60 7.05 2.39
C PRO A 108 -12.66 6.73 3.89
N ASN A 109 -12.85 5.46 4.28
CA ASN A 109 -12.97 5.05 5.68
C ASN A 109 -11.93 4.00 6.07
N VAL A 110 -10.67 4.20 5.64
CA VAL A 110 -9.57 3.30 5.99
C VAL A 110 -8.86 3.77 7.25
N VAL A 111 -8.67 2.84 8.17
CA VAL A 111 -7.76 2.94 9.32
C VAL A 111 -6.52 2.13 9.03
N CYS A 112 -5.35 2.71 9.21
CA CYS A 112 -4.08 2.04 8.92
C CYS A 112 -3.34 1.70 10.22
N ILE A 113 -2.84 0.45 10.32
CA ILE A 113 -1.86 0.11 11.36
C ILE A 113 -0.49 0.57 10.89
N MET A 114 0.16 1.43 11.67
CA MET A 114 1.43 2.02 11.28
C MET A 114 2.45 2.07 12.42
N LYS A 115 3.73 2.13 12.07
CA LYS A 115 4.80 2.19 13.07
C LYS A 115 4.62 3.41 13.97
N ALA A 116 4.73 3.21 15.29
CA ALA A 116 4.61 4.26 16.29
C ALA A 116 5.56 5.45 16.03
N GLN A 117 6.74 5.21 15.42
CA GLN A 117 7.67 6.25 15.02
C GLN A 117 7.10 7.18 13.94
N VAL A 118 6.30 6.65 13.00
CA VAL A 118 5.64 7.45 11.94
C VAL A 118 4.55 8.34 12.56
N LEU A 119 3.79 7.82 13.54
CA LEU A 119 2.80 8.62 14.27
C LEU A 119 3.41 9.74 15.12
N ARG A 120 4.70 9.61 15.51
CA ARG A 120 5.45 10.68 16.22
C ARG A 120 6.06 11.70 15.27
N ASN A 121 6.11 11.42 13.98
CA ASN A 121 6.61 12.36 12.98
C ASN A 121 5.67 13.56 12.85
N VAL A 122 6.23 14.78 12.89
CA VAL A 122 5.44 16.03 12.83
C VAL A 122 4.64 16.14 11.54
N MET A 123 5.20 15.66 10.43
CA MET A 123 4.61 15.81 9.10
C MET A 123 3.48 14.81 8.84
N PHE A 124 3.68 13.54 9.15
CA PHE A 124 2.71 12.47 8.89
C PHE A 124 1.82 12.16 10.10
N GLY A 125 2.37 12.29 11.31
CA GLY A 125 1.76 11.79 12.51
C GLY A 125 0.53 12.57 12.97
N HIS A 126 0.48 13.88 12.74
CA HIS A 126 -0.64 14.70 13.22
C HIS A 126 -1.95 14.32 12.51
N GLY A 127 -1.96 14.27 11.19
CA GLY A 127 -3.11 13.84 10.40
C GLY A 127 -3.52 12.39 10.70
N ALA A 128 -2.54 11.48 10.84
CA ALA A 128 -2.78 10.08 11.15
C ALA A 128 -3.42 9.88 12.54
N LYS A 129 -2.98 10.63 13.56
CA LYS A 129 -3.61 10.63 14.89
C LYS A 129 -5.04 11.14 14.85
N MET A 130 -5.30 12.24 14.13
CA MET A 130 -6.66 12.77 13.98
C MET A 130 -7.58 11.80 13.22
N ALA A 131 -7.04 11.02 12.29
CA ALA A 131 -7.76 9.98 11.57
C ALA A 131 -8.01 8.72 12.42
N GLY A 132 -7.42 8.60 13.61
CA GLY A 132 -7.54 7.43 14.47
C GLY A 132 -6.71 6.23 13.98
N TYR A 133 -5.56 6.46 13.30
CA TYR A 133 -4.70 5.37 12.86
C TYR A 133 -4.02 4.69 14.05
N ILE A 134 -3.88 3.38 13.98
CA ILE A 134 -3.47 2.52 15.09
C ILE A 134 -1.95 2.40 15.15
N PRO A 135 -1.30 2.75 16.29
CA PRO A 135 0.13 2.54 16.45
C PRO A 135 0.48 1.06 16.57
N ASN A 136 1.53 0.62 15.88
CA ASN A 136 2.11 -0.71 16.08
C ASN A 136 3.07 -0.67 17.28
N ASP A 137 2.51 -0.63 18.49
CA ASP A 137 3.23 -0.57 19.78
C ASP A 137 3.09 -1.87 20.58
N SER A 138 1.88 -2.43 20.69
CA SER A 138 1.64 -3.71 21.34
C SER A 138 0.54 -4.50 20.63
N ILE A 139 0.71 -5.81 20.53
CA ILE A 139 -0.27 -6.70 19.86
C ILE A 139 -1.66 -6.58 20.49
N ARG A 140 -1.72 -6.49 21.83
CA ARG A 140 -2.99 -6.36 22.55
C ARG A 140 -3.72 -5.08 22.18
N ASN A 141 -3.00 -3.95 22.14
CA ASN A 141 -3.57 -2.66 21.76
C ASN A 141 -4.06 -2.68 20.32
N ILE A 142 -3.24 -3.19 19.39
CA ILE A 142 -3.59 -3.31 17.98
C ILE A 142 -4.89 -4.11 17.80
N VAL A 143 -4.98 -5.30 18.43
CA VAL A 143 -6.15 -6.17 18.28
C VAL A 143 -7.42 -5.51 18.84
N ASN A 144 -7.34 -4.84 19.99
CA ASN A 144 -8.50 -4.18 20.61
C ASN A 144 -8.96 -2.96 19.80
N GLU A 145 -8.03 -2.08 19.37
CA GLU A 145 -8.37 -0.90 18.58
C GLU A 145 -8.87 -1.30 17.19
N ALA A 146 -8.26 -2.32 16.56
CA ALA A 146 -8.71 -2.85 15.29
C ALA A 146 -10.12 -3.44 15.36
N ALA A 147 -10.42 -4.20 16.43
CA ALA A 147 -11.75 -4.75 16.63
C ALA A 147 -12.81 -3.65 16.75
N ARG A 148 -12.55 -2.63 17.55
CA ARG A 148 -13.45 -1.49 17.68
C ARG A 148 -13.70 -0.77 16.36
N GLU A 149 -12.63 -0.47 15.61
CA GLU A 149 -12.75 0.23 14.33
C GLU A 149 -13.52 -0.59 13.28
N LEU A 150 -13.32 -1.91 13.26
CA LEU A 150 -14.06 -2.81 12.37
C LEU A 150 -15.54 -2.93 12.76
N GLU A 151 -15.85 -2.98 14.07
CA GLU A 151 -17.24 -2.96 14.59
C GLU A 151 -17.95 -1.63 14.26
N GLU A 152 -17.22 -0.51 14.22
CA GLU A 152 -17.71 0.81 13.80
C GLU A 152 -17.85 0.94 12.27
N GLY A 153 -17.59 -0.14 11.48
CA GLY A 153 -17.70 -0.17 10.03
C GLY A 153 -16.48 0.38 9.27
N SER A 154 -15.35 0.61 9.96
CA SER A 154 -14.11 1.03 9.30
C SER A 154 -13.49 -0.13 8.50
N GLN A 155 -12.71 0.21 7.48
CA GLN A 155 -11.83 -0.73 6.79
C GLN A 155 -10.44 -0.66 7.42
N LEU A 156 -9.85 -1.79 7.75
CA LEU A 156 -8.55 -1.86 8.42
C LEU A 156 -7.44 -2.24 7.45
N LEU A 157 -6.55 -1.31 7.13
CA LEU A 157 -5.38 -1.59 6.29
C LEU A 157 -4.18 -2.00 7.12
N LEU A 158 -3.61 -3.15 6.80
CA LEU A 158 -2.32 -3.58 7.33
C LEU A 158 -1.48 -4.29 6.27
N PHE A 159 -0.17 -4.21 6.45
CA PHE A 159 0.81 -4.93 5.66
C PHE A 159 1.31 -6.13 6.48
N PRO A 160 0.91 -7.37 6.13
CA PRO A 160 1.19 -8.54 6.97
C PRO A 160 2.69 -8.83 7.13
N GLU A 161 3.52 -8.33 6.23
CA GLU A 161 4.98 -8.40 6.31
C GLU A 161 5.59 -7.54 7.45
N GLY A 162 4.86 -6.53 7.97
CA GLY A 162 5.35 -5.58 8.97
C GLY A 162 6.48 -4.66 8.51
N THR A 163 6.98 -4.83 7.30
CA THR A 163 8.03 -4.01 6.65
C THR A 163 7.86 -4.07 5.15
N ARG A 164 8.53 -3.16 4.41
CA ARG A 164 8.50 -3.19 2.95
C ARG A 164 9.06 -4.50 2.40
N SER A 165 8.39 -5.07 1.40
CA SER A 165 8.80 -6.28 0.69
C SER A 165 10.22 -6.13 0.14
N ARG A 166 10.98 -7.21 0.12
CA ARG A 166 12.23 -7.27 -0.63
C ARG A 166 11.90 -7.48 -2.10
N ARG A 167 12.70 -6.86 -2.97
CA ARG A 167 12.48 -6.92 -4.42
C ARG A 167 12.32 -8.38 -4.90
N GLY A 168 11.15 -8.70 -5.45
CA GLY A 168 10.82 -10.02 -5.99
C GLY A 168 10.52 -11.12 -4.95
N ARG A 169 10.35 -10.77 -3.65
CA ARG A 169 10.01 -11.74 -2.60
C ARG A 169 9.12 -11.11 -1.55
N ILE A 170 8.15 -11.86 -1.07
CA ILE A 170 7.36 -11.54 0.12
C ILE A 170 8.16 -11.92 1.37
N ASN A 171 8.15 -11.05 2.38
CA ASN A 171 8.70 -11.39 3.69
C ASN A 171 7.68 -12.28 4.45
N PRO A 172 8.15 -13.10 5.43
CA PRO A 172 7.23 -13.87 6.27
C PRO A 172 6.16 -13.00 6.92
N PHE A 173 4.92 -13.48 6.92
CA PHE A 173 3.78 -12.77 7.48
C PHE A 173 3.79 -12.82 9.01
N GLN A 174 3.45 -11.70 9.62
CA GLN A 174 3.24 -11.60 11.07
C GLN A 174 1.84 -12.10 11.44
N GLY A 175 1.73 -12.72 12.61
CA GLY A 175 0.47 -13.28 13.10
C GLY A 175 -0.65 -12.28 13.39
N THR A 176 -0.38 -10.99 13.33
CA THR A 176 -1.32 -9.93 13.73
C THR A 176 -2.63 -9.96 12.94
N VAL A 177 -2.58 -10.17 11.62
CA VAL A 177 -3.79 -10.24 10.79
C VAL A 177 -4.70 -11.41 11.20
N GLY A 178 -4.11 -12.59 11.46
CA GLY A 178 -4.87 -13.77 11.90
C GLY A 178 -5.51 -13.57 13.27
N LEU A 179 -4.82 -12.90 14.20
CA LEU A 179 -5.38 -12.58 15.52
C LEU A 179 -6.56 -11.60 15.42
N ILE A 180 -6.45 -10.56 14.58
CA ILE A 180 -7.54 -9.61 14.37
C ILE A 180 -8.72 -10.31 13.69
N ALA A 181 -8.49 -11.01 12.58
CA ALA A 181 -9.52 -11.70 11.83
C ALA A 181 -10.29 -12.70 12.69
N ARG A 182 -9.58 -13.52 13.49
CA ARG A 182 -10.22 -14.45 14.44
C ARG A 182 -11.02 -13.74 15.52
N ARG A 183 -10.51 -12.62 16.07
CA ARG A 183 -11.17 -11.86 17.13
C ARG A 183 -12.46 -11.20 16.66
N THR A 184 -12.51 -10.74 15.41
CA THR A 184 -13.60 -9.93 14.87
C THR A 184 -14.57 -10.73 13.99
N GLY A 185 -14.14 -11.88 13.46
CA GLY A 185 -14.90 -12.59 12.42
C GLY A 185 -14.93 -11.89 11.07
N CYS A 186 -14.25 -10.73 10.94
CA CYS A 186 -14.27 -9.94 9.72
C CYS A 186 -13.48 -10.61 8.59
N PRO A 187 -13.98 -10.55 7.34
CA PRO A 187 -13.28 -11.08 6.19
C PRO A 187 -12.01 -10.29 5.88
N VAL A 188 -11.05 -10.97 5.24
CA VAL A 188 -9.76 -10.42 4.83
C VAL A 188 -9.71 -10.35 3.31
N GLN A 189 -9.65 -9.14 2.76
CA GLN A 189 -9.46 -8.88 1.33
C GLN A 189 -7.97 -8.73 1.02
N THR A 190 -7.47 -9.53 0.09
CA THR A 190 -6.10 -9.41 -0.39
C THR A 190 -5.99 -8.38 -1.50
N ILE A 191 -4.93 -7.61 -1.47
CA ILE A 191 -4.62 -6.54 -2.43
C ILE A 191 -3.18 -6.75 -2.92
N PHE A 192 -2.98 -6.71 -4.22
CA PHE A 192 -1.68 -6.81 -4.85
C PHE A 192 -1.27 -5.47 -5.45
N ILE A 193 -0.10 -4.99 -5.05
CA ILE A 193 0.50 -3.76 -5.55
C ILE A 193 1.69 -4.15 -6.42
N GLU A 194 1.59 -3.84 -7.69
CA GLU A 194 2.58 -4.16 -8.71
C GLU A 194 3.18 -2.85 -9.24
N SER A 195 4.51 -2.79 -9.37
CA SER A 195 5.21 -1.63 -9.91
C SER A 195 6.31 -2.06 -10.86
N ASP A 196 6.47 -1.32 -11.97
CA ASP A 196 7.58 -1.50 -12.90
C ASP A 196 8.91 -0.93 -12.37
N SER A 197 8.86 -0.24 -11.23
CA SER A 197 10.01 0.42 -10.60
C SER A 197 10.19 -0.02 -9.16
N GLY A 198 11.45 -0.11 -8.72
CA GLY A 198 11.78 -0.25 -7.30
C GLY A 198 11.71 1.05 -6.50
N PHE A 199 11.11 2.11 -7.03
CA PHE A 199 11.05 3.43 -6.42
C PHE A 199 10.46 3.41 -5.02
N LEU A 200 11.17 4.02 -4.07
CA LEU A 200 10.84 4.03 -2.65
C LEU A 200 10.68 2.64 -2.01
N GLY A 201 11.18 1.60 -2.66
CA GLY A 201 11.28 0.27 -2.09
C GLY A 201 12.31 0.21 -0.95
N LYS A 202 12.48 -0.98 -0.36
CA LYS A 202 13.42 -1.18 0.74
C LYS A 202 14.86 -0.91 0.29
N GLY A 203 15.54 0.04 0.96
CA GLY A 203 16.90 0.45 0.62
C GLY A 203 17.02 1.45 -0.53
N TRP A 204 15.91 1.91 -1.12
CA TRP A 204 15.96 2.97 -2.13
C TRP A 204 16.30 4.32 -1.50
N PRO A 205 17.36 5.01 -1.97
CA PRO A 205 17.72 6.34 -1.46
C PRO A 205 16.69 7.39 -1.88
N PHE A 206 16.27 8.25 -0.95
CA PHE A 206 15.25 9.28 -1.22
C PHE A 206 15.64 10.29 -2.30
N TRP A 207 16.94 10.54 -2.46
CA TRP A 207 17.47 11.47 -3.48
C TRP A 207 17.61 10.83 -4.87
N LYS A 208 17.47 9.52 -4.97
CA LYS A 208 17.59 8.82 -6.25
C LYS A 208 16.28 8.88 -7.01
N ALA A 209 16.23 9.68 -8.08
CA ALA A 209 15.09 9.72 -8.95
C ALA A 209 14.93 8.40 -9.74
N PRO A 210 13.72 7.88 -9.90
CA PRO A 210 13.44 6.79 -10.83
C PRO A 210 13.41 7.28 -12.28
N ASP A 211 13.26 6.36 -13.21
CA ASP A 211 12.82 6.70 -14.55
C ASP A 211 11.32 6.97 -14.53
N PHE A 212 10.93 8.23 -14.77
CA PHE A 212 9.54 8.60 -14.90
C PHE A 212 9.02 8.40 -16.32
N PRO A 213 7.73 8.05 -16.50
CA PRO A 213 6.72 7.78 -15.49
C PRO A 213 6.91 6.41 -14.80
N VAL A 214 6.59 6.33 -13.52
CA VAL A 214 6.49 5.06 -12.78
C VAL A 214 5.07 4.51 -12.95
N ARG A 215 4.95 3.24 -13.33
CA ARG A 215 3.65 2.55 -13.46
C ARG A 215 3.37 1.74 -12.21
N ILE A 216 2.18 1.93 -11.67
CA ILE A 216 1.71 1.16 -10.51
C ILE A 216 0.29 0.67 -10.82
N ARG A 217 0.08 -0.61 -10.62
CA ARG A 217 -1.22 -1.25 -10.70
C ARG A 217 -1.58 -1.86 -9.35
N VAL A 218 -2.82 -1.65 -8.92
CA VAL A 218 -3.39 -2.30 -7.75
C VAL A 218 -4.55 -3.17 -8.20
N ARG A 219 -4.47 -4.46 -7.89
CA ARG A 219 -5.52 -5.43 -8.17
C ARG A 219 -6.02 -6.08 -6.89
N LEU A 220 -7.27 -6.49 -6.89
CA LEU A 220 -7.86 -7.28 -5.82
C LEU A 220 -7.59 -8.76 -6.06
N GLY A 221 -7.28 -9.47 -4.99
CA GLY A 221 -7.22 -10.91 -4.99
C GLY A 221 -8.41 -11.53 -4.26
N GLN A 222 -8.25 -12.76 -3.81
CA GLN A 222 -9.27 -13.52 -3.11
C GLN A 222 -9.62 -12.86 -1.76
N ARG A 223 -10.89 -13.00 -1.37
CA ARG A 223 -11.37 -12.66 -0.03
C ARG A 223 -11.41 -13.92 0.82
N PHE A 224 -10.76 -13.87 1.98
CA PHE A 224 -10.68 -14.97 2.92
C PHE A 224 -11.62 -14.75 4.09
N SER A 225 -12.34 -15.80 4.49
CA SER A 225 -13.05 -15.83 5.76
C SER A 225 -12.11 -16.33 6.85
N PRO A 226 -12.12 -15.72 8.05
CA PRO A 226 -11.26 -16.18 9.14
C PRO A 226 -11.70 -17.58 9.61
N GLY A 227 -10.70 -18.42 9.87
CA GLY A 227 -10.88 -19.73 10.50
C GLY A 227 -10.57 -19.68 12.01
N ASP A 228 -10.79 -20.78 12.70
CA ASP A 228 -10.53 -20.90 14.14
C ASP A 228 -9.02 -20.94 14.46
N ASP A 229 -8.20 -21.48 13.55
CA ASP A 229 -6.74 -21.52 13.69
C ASP A 229 -6.08 -20.34 12.98
N SER A 230 -5.66 -19.34 13.77
CA SER A 230 -4.95 -18.17 13.25
C SER A 230 -3.61 -18.49 12.58
N LYS A 231 -2.93 -19.59 12.99
CA LYS A 231 -1.64 -19.96 12.39
C LYS A 231 -1.82 -20.58 11.02
N GLN A 232 -2.80 -21.47 10.88
CA GLN A 232 -3.18 -22.06 9.60
C GLN A 232 -3.64 -20.96 8.64
N PHE A 233 -4.52 -20.07 9.10
CA PHE A 233 -5.01 -18.94 8.31
C PHE A 233 -3.88 -18.05 7.75
N ILE A 234 -2.87 -17.72 8.58
CA ILE A 234 -1.70 -16.93 8.14
C ILE A 234 -0.87 -17.70 7.11
N ALA A 235 -0.68 -19.00 7.28
CA ALA A 235 0.08 -19.82 6.33
C ALA A 235 -0.64 -19.89 4.97
N GLU A 236 -1.95 -20.08 4.96
CA GLU A 236 -2.77 -20.06 3.74
C GLU A 236 -2.72 -18.71 3.03
N LEU A 237 -2.87 -17.62 3.80
CA LEU A 237 -2.80 -16.26 3.27
C LEU A 237 -1.42 -15.96 2.66
N GLN A 238 -0.33 -16.32 3.35
CA GLN A 238 1.03 -16.14 2.85
C GLN A 238 1.26 -16.95 1.59
N HIS A 239 0.87 -18.23 1.57
CA HIS A 239 1.01 -19.10 0.41
C HIS A 239 0.29 -18.53 -0.81
N TYR A 240 -0.93 -18.01 -0.63
CA TYR A 240 -1.68 -17.35 -1.71
C TYR A 240 -0.92 -16.14 -2.26
N TYR A 241 -0.37 -15.28 -1.40
CA TYR A 241 0.44 -14.15 -1.86
C TYR A 241 1.71 -14.59 -2.61
N GLU A 242 2.36 -15.65 -2.16
CA GLU A 242 3.55 -16.21 -2.82
C GLU A 242 3.23 -16.75 -4.21
N GLN A 243 2.09 -17.42 -4.37
CA GLN A 243 1.62 -17.92 -5.67
C GLN A 243 1.29 -16.78 -6.63
N GLU A 244 0.53 -15.79 -6.18
CA GLU A 244 0.04 -14.69 -7.01
C GLU A 244 1.14 -13.71 -7.44
N LEU A 245 2.19 -13.57 -6.64
CA LEU A 245 3.33 -12.69 -6.92
C LEU A 245 4.57 -13.44 -7.42
N ALA A 246 4.46 -14.76 -7.63
CA ALA A 246 5.50 -15.51 -8.28
C ALA A 246 5.74 -14.97 -9.70
N PRO A 247 7.00 -14.79 -10.14
CA PRO A 247 7.25 -14.45 -11.52
C PRO A 247 6.67 -15.56 -12.41
N PRO A 248 6.08 -15.23 -13.58
CA PRO A 248 5.56 -16.24 -14.50
C PRO A 248 6.66 -17.26 -14.76
N ALA A 249 6.33 -18.55 -14.60
CA ALA A 249 7.26 -19.64 -14.89
C ALA A 249 7.80 -19.42 -16.31
N CYS A 250 9.12 -19.29 -16.43
CA CYS A 250 9.79 -19.16 -17.71
C CYS A 250 9.39 -20.39 -18.53
N SER A 251 8.54 -20.20 -19.53
CA SER A 251 8.21 -21.25 -20.50
C SER A 251 9.50 -21.57 -21.24
N THR A 252 10.21 -22.58 -20.76
CA THR A 252 11.26 -23.25 -21.52
C THR A 252 10.60 -23.96 -22.69
N HIS A 253 10.27 -23.20 -23.75
CA HIS A 253 9.99 -23.79 -25.03
C HIS A 253 11.28 -24.46 -25.52
N ARG A 254 11.27 -25.78 -25.46
CA ARG A 254 12.19 -26.71 -26.10
C ARG A 254 12.63 -26.19 -27.47
N ALA A 255 13.88 -25.82 -27.56
CA ALA A 255 14.65 -25.82 -28.80
C ALA A 255 15.37 -27.18 -28.91
N ASP A 256 14.59 -28.27 -28.93
CA ASP A 256 15.12 -29.64 -29.16
C ASP A 256 14.25 -30.38 -30.18
N ASP A 257 14.16 -29.87 -31.42
CA ASP A 257 13.67 -30.65 -32.57
C ASP A 257 14.20 -30.12 -33.90
N ALA A 258 15.51 -29.89 -33.99
CA ALA A 258 16.13 -29.56 -35.29
C ALA A 258 17.54 -30.15 -35.46
N ARG A 259 17.80 -31.36 -34.93
CA ARG A 259 19.06 -32.08 -35.22
C ARG A 259 18.83 -33.56 -35.45
N THR A 260 17.91 -33.94 -36.32
CA THR A 260 17.81 -35.34 -36.76
C THR A 260 17.22 -35.43 -38.14
N SER A 261 17.87 -34.85 -39.14
CA SER A 261 17.67 -35.23 -40.55
C SER A 261 18.78 -34.73 -41.47
N ALA A 262 20.01 -35.14 -41.18
CA ALA A 262 21.06 -35.01 -42.19
C ALA A 262 22.18 -36.04 -41.94
N SER A 263 21.86 -37.34 -42.13
CA SER A 263 22.87 -38.33 -42.44
C SER A 263 22.21 -39.60 -42.95
N ARG A 264 22.21 -39.75 -44.29
CA ARG A 264 22.35 -41.04 -45.01
C ARG A 264 22.26 -40.81 -46.50
N PRO A 265 22.92 -41.68 -47.29
CA PRO A 265 24.23 -41.48 -47.89
C PRO A 265 24.11 -40.93 -49.28
#